data_4a54f677fd7e0ad3f2f69e51f6f34c9c
#
_entry.id   4a54f677fd7e0ad3f2f69e51f6f34c9c
#
_cell.length_a   1.000
_cell.length_b   1.000
_cell.length_c   1.000
_cell.angle_alpha   90.00
_cell.angle_beta   90.00
_cell.angle_gamma   90.00
#
_symmetry.space_group_name_H-M   'P 1'
#
loop_
_entity.id
_entity.type
_entity.pdbx_description
1 polymer ?
#
loop_
_entity_poly.entity_id
_entity_poly.type
_entity_poly.pdbx_seq_one_letter_code
_entity_poly.pdbx_strand_id
1 'polypeptide(L)'
;MARFRLSKVLLFSSLLLTLAVSASAQNPAPTPQVIAPVAKQPLQVAGQTKLFCAGYVRRERLPQTPQIVGAVEEQEQRMFSDGDVVYINAGSRHGIEQGSSFQIIRPRGDVKGVHHEKQGFLGTYIQEVGQLQVFKVGENASAAQITSSCGDMVLLGDLLTQIPHRESPLQRVEGNMDRFADPTGKQVGRLMMAKDNREMLTANDVVYIDLGGEDNVKAGDYLTIYRPLGTGNITRIDNEEQARNRTSGFQSDRFKGGGLSNQAQRAKDRNEFFEAEGRYRYRPMTTRHVKRDRPSMPRKVVGEMVLIDVQKRTATAIITRVVGEVHTGDWVEIQ
;
A
#
# COMPACT_ATOMS: atom_id res chain seq x y z
N MET A 1 -41.61 85.56 34.48
CA MET A 1 -42.86 86.26 34.73
C MET A 1 -44.00 85.51 34.09
N ALA A 2 -45.05 85.28 34.91
CA ALA A 2 -46.45 85.04 34.57
C ALA A 2 -46.81 83.85 33.74
N ARG A 3 -47.34 82.82 34.31
CA ARG A 3 -48.75 82.64 34.83
C ARG A 3 -49.83 82.47 33.74
N PHE A 4 -50.52 81.36 33.79
CA PHE A 4 -51.93 81.00 34.06
C PHE A 4 -52.59 80.32 32.84
N ARG A 5 -53.46 79.41 32.83
CA ARG A 5 -54.39 78.65 33.72
C ARG A 5 -55.08 77.58 32.89
N LEU A 6 -55.23 76.47 33.45
CA LEU A 6 -56.49 75.73 33.68
C LEU A 6 -57.72 76.03 32.78
N SER A 7 -58.23 75.01 32.16
CA SER A 7 -59.66 74.71 32.22
C SER A 7 -59.97 73.24 31.90
N LYS A 8 -60.77 72.70 32.78
CA LYS A 8 -61.40 71.36 32.72
C LYS A 8 -62.56 71.41 31.73
N VAL A 9 -62.76 70.32 30.92
CA VAL A 9 -64.10 69.84 30.59
C VAL A 9 -64.09 68.33 30.51
N LEU A 10 -64.88 67.72 31.37
CA LEU A 10 -65.37 66.37 31.34
C LEU A 10 -66.33 66.17 30.15
N LEU A 11 -66.34 65.01 29.51
CA LEU A 11 -67.57 64.31 29.20
C LEU A 11 -67.32 63.00 28.51
N PHE A 12 -67.66 61.98 29.17
CA PHE A 12 -68.47 60.79 28.83
C PHE A 12 -68.21 60.04 27.54
N SER A 13 -67.98 58.77 27.76
CA SER A 13 -68.67 57.63 27.12
C SER A 13 -68.23 57.17 25.76
N SER A 14 -67.62 56.05 25.66
CA SER A 14 -68.31 54.79 25.43
C SER A 14 -67.26 53.68 25.27
N LEU A 15 -67.44 52.67 26.06
CA LEU A 15 -66.73 51.43 26.10
C LEU A 15 -67.13 50.62 24.84
N LEU A 16 -66.23 50.52 23.80
CA LEU A 16 -66.36 49.59 22.75
C LEU A 16 -65.22 48.58 22.90
N LEU A 17 -65.59 47.42 23.47
CA LEU A 17 -64.76 46.26 23.65
C LEU A 17 -64.61 45.59 22.25
N THR A 18 -63.52 45.88 21.53
CA THR A 18 -63.15 45.14 20.33
C THR A 18 -62.31 43.91 20.73
N LEU A 19 -62.91 42.74 20.71
CA LEU A 19 -62.15 41.45 20.74
C LEU A 19 -61.24 41.40 19.54
N ALA A 20 -59.93 41.60 19.75
CA ALA A 20 -58.92 41.26 18.80
C ALA A 20 -58.71 39.72 18.84
N VAL A 21 -59.29 39.00 17.87
CA VAL A 21 -58.98 37.60 17.64
C VAL A 21 -57.56 37.54 17.06
N SER A 22 -56.61 37.16 17.90
CA SER A 22 -55.27 36.86 17.48
C SER A 22 -55.32 35.59 16.61
N ALA A 23 -55.30 35.74 15.30
CA ALA A 23 -55.04 34.62 14.37
C ALA A 23 -53.61 34.17 14.59
N SER A 24 -53.42 33.07 15.31
CA SER A 24 -52.14 32.37 15.38
C SER A 24 -51.86 31.85 13.96
N ALA A 25 -50.93 32.52 13.28
CA ALA A 25 -50.36 31.97 12.04
C ALA A 25 -49.63 30.66 12.42
N GLN A 26 -50.29 29.54 12.15
CA GLN A 26 -49.63 28.25 12.23
C GLN A 26 -48.55 28.23 11.15
N ASN A 27 -47.26 28.29 11.57
CA ASN A 27 -46.18 28.00 10.67
C ASN A 27 -46.41 26.60 10.07
N PRO A 28 -46.43 26.45 8.74
CA PRO A 28 -46.52 25.14 8.14
C PRO A 28 -45.36 24.28 8.66
N ALA A 29 -45.67 23.10 9.18
CA ALA A 29 -44.66 22.15 9.62
C ALA A 29 -43.61 21.97 8.49
N PRO A 30 -42.32 21.97 8.81
CA PRO A 30 -41.30 21.79 7.79
C PRO A 30 -41.57 20.47 7.08
N THR A 31 -41.81 20.55 5.78
CA THR A 31 -41.97 19.38 4.92
C THR A 31 -40.70 18.52 5.09
N PRO A 32 -40.79 17.24 5.41
CA PRO A 32 -39.63 16.39 5.51
C PRO A 32 -38.88 16.45 4.18
N GLN A 33 -37.72 17.11 4.17
CA GLN A 33 -36.83 17.06 3.04
C GLN A 33 -36.36 15.60 2.93
N VAL A 34 -36.80 14.92 1.89
CA VAL A 34 -36.22 13.65 1.49
C VAL A 34 -34.76 13.97 1.10
N ILE A 35 -33.87 13.73 2.03
CA ILE A 35 -32.43 13.81 1.75
C ILE A 35 -32.20 12.72 0.72
N ALA A 36 -32.07 13.12 -0.55
CA ALA A 36 -31.65 12.19 -1.60
C ALA A 36 -30.35 11.50 -1.12
N PRO A 37 -30.25 10.18 -1.22
CA PRO A 37 -29.04 9.48 -0.81
C PRO A 37 -27.89 10.11 -1.57
N VAL A 38 -26.96 10.70 -0.83
CA VAL A 38 -25.72 11.23 -1.39
C VAL A 38 -25.07 10.03 -2.10
N ALA A 39 -24.98 10.10 -3.42
CA ALA A 39 -24.31 9.07 -4.20
C ALA A 39 -22.90 8.95 -3.61
N LYS A 40 -22.59 7.80 -3.00
CA LYS A 40 -21.25 7.51 -2.48
C LYS A 40 -20.28 7.68 -3.65
N GLN A 41 -19.47 8.72 -3.60
CA GLN A 41 -18.40 8.88 -4.58
C GLN A 41 -17.51 7.63 -4.49
N PRO A 42 -17.10 7.07 -5.64
CA PRO A 42 -16.23 5.91 -5.64
C PRO A 42 -14.94 6.26 -4.89
N LEU A 43 -14.63 5.46 -3.88
CA LEU A 43 -13.44 5.66 -3.06
C LEU A 43 -12.19 5.33 -3.88
N GLN A 44 -11.19 6.18 -3.83
CA GLN A 44 -9.88 5.90 -4.42
C GLN A 44 -9.05 5.02 -3.49
N VAL A 45 -8.27 4.09 -4.07
CA VAL A 45 -7.39 3.18 -3.30
C VAL A 45 -6.29 3.95 -2.58
N ALA A 46 -5.79 5.04 -3.18
CA ALA A 46 -4.70 5.82 -2.60
C ALA A 46 -4.88 7.33 -2.83
N GLY A 47 -4.47 8.12 -1.84
CA GLY A 47 -4.32 9.56 -2.00
C GLY A 47 -3.11 9.91 -2.85
N GLN A 48 -3.08 11.14 -3.37
CA GLN A 48 -2.02 11.64 -4.26
C GLN A 48 -0.62 11.47 -3.64
N THR A 49 -0.44 11.81 -2.37
CA THR A 49 0.85 11.65 -1.68
C THR A 49 1.39 10.22 -1.76
N LYS A 50 0.53 9.22 -1.61
CA LYS A 50 0.94 7.83 -1.71
C LYS A 50 1.34 7.44 -3.13
N LEU A 51 0.67 7.99 -4.15
CA LEU A 51 0.96 7.70 -5.54
C LEU A 51 2.32 8.23 -5.98
N PHE A 52 2.66 9.46 -5.63
CA PHE A 52 3.95 10.05 -6.02
C PHE A 52 5.09 9.75 -5.06
N CYS A 53 4.82 9.07 -3.95
CA CYS A 53 5.83 8.54 -3.03
C CYS A 53 5.95 7.01 -3.08
N ALA A 54 5.34 6.39 -4.07
CA ALA A 54 5.29 4.93 -4.14
C ALA A 54 6.63 4.29 -4.47
N GLY A 55 7.48 4.98 -5.26
CA GLY A 55 8.69 4.38 -5.81
C GLY A 55 8.38 3.33 -6.89
N TYR A 56 9.43 2.84 -7.54
CA TYR A 56 9.32 1.82 -8.58
C TYR A 56 10.64 1.07 -8.78
N VAL A 57 10.59 -0.09 -9.42
CA VAL A 57 11.78 -0.85 -9.81
C VAL A 57 11.94 -0.75 -11.32
N ARG A 58 13.05 -0.17 -11.80
CA ARG A 58 13.30 0.10 -13.20
C ARG A 58 14.56 -0.62 -13.69
N ARG A 59 14.46 -1.28 -14.82
CA ARG A 59 15.60 -1.98 -15.44
C ARG A 59 16.49 -1.06 -16.27
N GLU A 60 15.89 -0.13 -16.96
CA GLU A 60 16.60 0.80 -17.80
C GLU A 60 17.38 1.80 -16.93
N ARG A 61 18.59 2.14 -17.40
CA ARG A 61 19.36 3.20 -16.76
C ARG A 61 18.61 4.51 -16.81
N LEU A 62 18.72 5.30 -15.74
CA LEU A 62 18.23 6.66 -15.77
C LEU A 62 19.03 7.45 -16.81
N PRO A 63 18.39 8.28 -17.63
CA PRO A 63 19.11 9.23 -18.49
C PRO A 63 19.91 10.19 -17.60
N GLN A 64 20.79 10.97 -18.20
CA GLN A 64 21.45 12.05 -17.49
C GLN A 64 20.38 13.05 -17.04
N THR A 65 20.15 13.11 -15.74
CA THR A 65 19.10 13.93 -15.12
C THR A 65 19.73 15.04 -14.29
N PRO A 66 19.07 16.18 -14.15
CA PRO A 66 19.46 17.17 -13.17
C PRO A 66 19.55 16.58 -11.76
N GLN A 67 20.36 17.17 -10.93
CA GLN A 67 20.53 16.76 -9.53
C GLN A 67 20.59 17.97 -8.62
N ILE A 68 20.28 17.76 -7.35
CA ILE A 68 20.42 18.76 -6.31
C ILE A 68 21.92 18.89 -6.00
N VAL A 69 22.48 20.09 -6.18
CA VAL A 69 23.93 20.33 -6.04
C VAL A 69 24.28 21.27 -4.89
N GLY A 70 23.30 21.86 -4.25
CA GLY A 70 23.49 22.77 -3.12
C GLY A 70 22.18 23.15 -2.46
N ALA A 71 22.26 23.84 -1.35
CA ALA A 71 21.12 24.41 -0.65
C ALA A 71 21.49 25.75 -0.03
N VAL A 72 20.51 26.57 0.32
CA VAL A 72 20.73 27.89 0.94
C VAL A 72 21.39 27.74 2.30
N GLU A 73 20.96 26.74 3.08
CA GLU A 73 21.43 26.48 4.43
C GLU A 73 22.39 25.28 4.52
N GLU A 74 23.13 25.02 3.44
CA GLU A 74 24.03 23.87 3.32
C GLU A 74 25.11 23.78 4.41
N GLN A 75 25.52 24.92 4.96
CA GLN A 75 26.52 24.95 6.02
C GLN A 75 25.96 24.52 7.38
N GLU A 76 24.65 24.65 7.57
CA GLU A 76 23.96 24.38 8.82
C GLU A 76 23.21 23.05 8.81
N GLN A 77 22.75 22.62 7.62
CA GLN A 77 21.99 21.39 7.46
C GLN A 77 22.55 20.53 6.33
N ARG A 78 22.44 19.20 6.53
CA ARG A 78 22.79 18.20 5.52
C ARG A 78 21.58 17.46 4.96
N MET A 79 20.43 17.64 5.58
CA MET A 79 19.17 17.01 5.24
C MET A 79 18.13 18.09 5.09
N PHE A 80 17.37 18.00 4.00
CA PHE A 80 16.40 19.04 3.60
C PHE A 80 14.99 18.47 3.57
N SER A 81 14.02 19.31 3.84
CA SER A 81 12.62 18.96 3.93
C SER A 81 11.71 19.99 3.25
N ASP A 82 10.42 19.86 3.43
CA ASP A 82 9.43 20.78 2.86
C ASP A 82 9.71 22.23 3.25
N GLY A 83 9.71 23.11 2.25
CA GLY A 83 9.96 24.53 2.41
C GLY A 83 11.43 24.94 2.19
N ASP A 84 12.38 24.01 2.31
CA ASP A 84 13.79 24.32 2.11
C ASP A 84 14.11 24.66 0.66
N VAL A 85 15.09 25.56 0.48
CA VAL A 85 15.53 26.02 -0.83
C VAL A 85 16.83 25.32 -1.23
N VAL A 86 16.78 24.68 -2.40
CA VAL A 86 17.90 23.91 -2.96
C VAL A 86 18.29 24.48 -4.34
N TYR A 87 19.53 24.18 -4.75
CA TYR A 87 20.05 24.49 -6.08
C TYR A 87 20.17 23.23 -6.91
N ILE A 88 19.75 23.33 -8.16
CA ILE A 88 19.85 22.25 -9.14
C ILE A 88 20.85 22.63 -10.24
N ASN A 89 21.59 21.64 -10.77
CA ASN A 89 22.57 21.83 -11.85
C ASN A 89 21.95 21.90 -13.24
N ALA A 90 20.77 22.49 -13.36
CA ALA A 90 20.09 22.71 -14.61
C ALA A 90 19.44 24.10 -14.63
N GLY A 91 19.46 24.75 -15.77
CA GLY A 91 18.93 26.09 -15.99
C GLY A 91 18.26 26.23 -17.34
N SER A 92 18.14 27.45 -17.85
CA SER A 92 17.50 27.76 -19.13
C SER A 92 18.13 27.02 -20.30
N ARG A 93 19.45 26.78 -20.28
CA ARG A 93 20.13 25.96 -21.32
C ARG A 93 19.65 24.53 -21.38
N HIS A 94 19.09 24.02 -20.30
CA HIS A 94 18.55 22.66 -20.19
C HIS A 94 17.02 22.62 -20.32
N GLY A 95 16.40 23.71 -20.75
CA GLY A 95 14.95 23.79 -20.90
C GLY A 95 14.19 23.94 -19.59
N ILE A 96 14.85 24.37 -18.52
CA ILE A 96 14.17 24.64 -17.25
C ILE A 96 13.52 26.02 -17.31
N GLU A 97 12.26 26.08 -16.92
CA GLU A 97 11.47 27.30 -16.84
C GLU A 97 11.03 27.57 -15.40
N GLN A 98 10.73 28.82 -15.10
CA GLN A 98 10.15 29.19 -13.82
C GLN A 98 8.78 28.52 -13.66
N GLY A 99 8.55 27.89 -12.49
CA GLY A 99 7.36 27.09 -12.22
C GLY A 99 7.49 25.61 -12.59
N SER A 100 8.58 25.21 -13.27
CA SER A 100 8.84 23.78 -13.55
C SER A 100 8.87 22.98 -12.24
N SER A 101 8.16 21.86 -12.23
CA SER A 101 8.09 20.96 -11.07
C SER A 101 8.74 19.62 -11.40
N PHE A 102 9.47 19.06 -10.44
CA PHE A 102 10.20 17.81 -10.59
C PHE A 102 9.95 16.87 -9.43
N GLN A 103 9.97 15.59 -9.72
CA GLN A 103 10.05 14.51 -8.74
C GLN A 103 11.52 14.35 -8.31
N ILE A 104 11.76 14.35 -7.01
CA ILE A 104 13.07 14.04 -6.42
C ILE A 104 13.15 12.53 -6.26
N ILE A 105 14.18 11.91 -6.81
CA ILE A 105 14.37 10.46 -6.77
C ILE A 105 15.76 10.10 -6.29
N ARG A 106 15.86 8.91 -5.69
CA ARG A 106 17.12 8.35 -5.20
C ARG A 106 17.23 6.87 -5.60
N PRO A 107 18.16 6.52 -6.50
CA PRO A 107 18.48 5.11 -6.76
C PRO A 107 19.04 4.45 -5.47
N ARG A 108 18.46 3.30 -5.08
CA ARG A 108 18.87 2.63 -3.84
C ARG A 108 19.74 1.41 -4.09
N GLY A 109 19.28 0.47 -4.86
CA GLY A 109 20.01 -0.76 -5.06
C GLY A 109 19.35 -1.68 -6.07
N ASP A 110 20.06 -2.72 -6.45
CA ASP A 110 19.62 -3.69 -7.43
C ASP A 110 18.63 -4.67 -6.83
N VAL A 111 17.51 -4.86 -7.51
CA VAL A 111 16.50 -5.85 -7.19
C VAL A 111 16.72 -7.08 -8.07
N LYS A 112 16.82 -8.24 -7.42
CA LYS A 112 17.05 -9.52 -8.09
C LYS A 112 15.90 -10.46 -7.83
N GLY A 113 15.40 -11.09 -8.88
CA GLY A 113 14.47 -12.19 -8.78
C GLY A 113 15.20 -13.46 -8.30
N VAL A 114 14.64 -14.11 -7.31
CA VAL A 114 15.20 -15.35 -6.73
C VAL A 114 14.39 -16.59 -7.13
N HIS A 115 13.29 -16.40 -7.84
CA HIS A 115 12.37 -17.46 -8.24
C HIS A 115 12.61 -17.90 -9.69
N HIS A 116 12.22 -19.14 -10.01
CA HIS A 116 12.52 -19.78 -11.29
C HIS A 116 11.99 -19.03 -12.51
N GLU A 117 10.84 -18.40 -12.40
CA GLU A 117 10.16 -17.74 -13.51
C GLU A 117 10.89 -16.47 -13.96
N LYS A 118 11.45 -15.71 -13.02
CA LYS A 118 12.22 -14.49 -13.32
C LYS A 118 13.45 -14.37 -12.43
N GLN A 119 14.45 -15.20 -12.70
CA GLN A 119 15.74 -15.11 -12.01
C GLN A 119 16.61 -13.98 -12.55
N GLY A 120 17.49 -13.47 -11.68
CA GLY A 120 18.51 -12.49 -12.03
C GLY A 120 18.07 -11.06 -11.82
N PHE A 121 18.72 -10.14 -12.53
CA PHE A 121 18.51 -8.72 -12.38
C PHE A 121 17.15 -8.28 -12.95
N LEU A 122 16.30 -7.76 -12.09
CA LEU A 122 14.98 -7.22 -12.45
C LEU A 122 15.03 -5.71 -12.70
N GLY A 123 15.84 -4.99 -11.95
CA GLY A 123 16.01 -3.56 -12.07
C GLY A 123 16.65 -2.95 -10.82
N THR A 124 16.81 -1.64 -10.84
CA THR A 124 17.22 -0.84 -9.68
C THR A 124 15.99 -0.24 -9.01
N TYR A 125 15.91 -0.33 -7.70
CA TYR A 125 14.85 0.33 -6.94
C TYR A 125 15.10 1.83 -6.92
N ILE A 126 14.13 2.57 -7.41
CA ILE A 126 14.11 4.03 -7.42
C ILE A 126 13.13 4.49 -6.34
N GLN A 127 13.69 5.05 -5.30
CA GLN A 127 12.92 5.67 -4.24
C GLN A 127 12.51 7.08 -4.66
N GLU A 128 11.24 7.41 -4.52
CA GLU A 128 10.73 8.77 -4.65
C GLU A 128 10.83 9.45 -3.28
N VAL A 129 11.61 10.52 -3.22
CA VAL A 129 11.98 11.21 -1.97
C VAL A 129 11.06 12.40 -1.73
N GLY A 130 10.65 13.10 -2.79
CA GLY A 130 9.81 14.29 -2.69
C GLY A 130 9.59 14.98 -4.02
N GLN A 131 9.08 16.19 -3.96
CA GLN A 131 8.89 17.07 -5.13
C GLN A 131 9.47 18.44 -4.83
N LEU A 132 9.92 19.12 -5.89
CA LEU A 132 10.34 20.51 -5.82
C LEU A 132 9.77 21.31 -6.98
N GLN A 133 9.72 22.63 -6.79
CA GLN A 133 9.32 23.58 -7.82
C GLN A 133 10.37 24.67 -8.00
N VAL A 134 10.73 24.95 -9.25
CA VAL A 134 11.70 25.97 -9.60
C VAL A 134 11.05 27.35 -9.53
N PHE A 135 11.60 28.27 -8.75
CA PHE A 135 11.11 29.64 -8.67
C PHE A 135 12.06 30.68 -9.27
N LYS A 136 13.35 30.34 -9.47
CA LYS A 136 14.32 31.21 -10.11
C LYS A 136 15.23 30.40 -11.03
N VAL A 137 15.30 30.82 -12.29
CA VAL A 137 16.09 30.15 -13.32
C VAL A 137 17.33 30.96 -13.64
N GLY A 138 18.49 30.34 -13.58
CA GLY A 138 19.74 30.87 -14.11
C GLY A 138 20.11 30.14 -15.40
N GLU A 139 21.26 30.47 -15.98
CA GLU A 139 21.70 29.88 -17.23
C GLU A 139 22.05 28.40 -17.13
N ASN A 140 22.81 28.01 -16.10
CA ASN A 140 23.32 26.65 -15.88
C ASN A 140 22.77 26.01 -14.60
N ALA A 141 22.23 26.81 -13.70
CA ALA A 141 21.69 26.35 -12.40
C ALA A 141 20.41 27.13 -12.09
N SER A 142 19.56 26.52 -11.28
CA SER A 142 18.30 27.15 -10.85
C SER A 142 18.09 26.95 -9.36
N ALA A 143 17.31 27.85 -8.75
CA ALA A 143 16.86 27.72 -7.37
C ALA A 143 15.44 27.18 -7.36
N ALA A 144 15.22 26.18 -6.50
CA ALA A 144 13.96 25.50 -6.35
C ALA A 144 13.60 25.31 -4.87
N GLN A 145 12.32 25.27 -4.58
CA GLN A 145 11.81 24.98 -3.24
C GLN A 145 11.26 23.57 -3.20
N ILE A 146 11.58 22.83 -2.15
CA ILE A 146 10.98 21.52 -1.86
C ILE A 146 9.52 21.75 -1.48
N THR A 147 8.60 21.19 -2.26
CA THR A 147 7.14 21.38 -2.06
C THR A 147 6.49 20.27 -1.26
N SER A 148 7.08 19.08 -1.30
CA SER A 148 6.61 17.94 -0.50
C SER A 148 7.72 16.90 -0.35
N SER A 149 7.74 16.20 0.78
CA SER A 149 8.62 15.06 1.04
C SER A 149 7.81 13.77 1.23
N CYS A 150 8.47 12.65 0.98
CA CYS A 150 7.87 11.32 1.05
C CYS A 150 8.19 10.58 2.38
N GLY A 151 8.53 11.33 3.41
CA GLY A 151 8.95 10.80 4.70
C GLY A 151 10.45 10.57 4.84
N ASP A 152 11.19 10.66 3.74
CA ASP A 152 12.65 10.65 3.71
C ASP A 152 13.18 12.07 3.52
N MET A 153 14.32 12.37 4.11
CA MET A 153 15.00 13.64 3.92
C MET A 153 15.65 13.73 2.55
N VAL A 154 15.53 14.90 1.92
CA VAL A 154 16.21 15.23 0.66
C VAL A 154 17.70 15.46 0.94
N LEU A 155 18.57 14.98 0.07
CA LEU A 155 20.02 15.08 0.19
C LEU A 155 20.64 15.72 -1.05
N LEU A 156 21.82 16.28 -0.89
CA LEU A 156 22.64 16.67 -2.03
C LEU A 156 22.98 15.43 -2.86
N GLY A 157 22.89 15.56 -4.17
CA GLY A 157 23.08 14.45 -5.11
C GLY A 157 21.81 13.69 -5.47
N ASP A 158 20.65 13.97 -4.85
CA ASP A 158 19.39 13.43 -5.30
C ASP A 158 19.07 13.88 -6.72
N LEU A 159 18.52 12.97 -7.51
CA LEU A 159 18.24 13.18 -8.92
C LEU A 159 16.84 13.74 -9.13
N LEU A 160 16.66 14.42 -10.25
CA LEU A 160 15.38 15.03 -10.61
C LEU A 160 14.84 14.40 -11.90
N THR A 161 13.55 14.08 -11.89
CA THR A 161 12.85 13.59 -13.07
C THR A 161 11.49 14.27 -13.22
N GLN A 162 10.87 14.10 -14.36
CA GLN A 162 9.49 14.53 -14.53
C GLN A 162 8.59 13.80 -13.53
N ILE A 163 7.58 14.49 -13.02
CA ILE A 163 6.59 13.87 -12.12
C ILE A 163 5.81 12.82 -12.91
N PRO A 164 5.83 11.56 -12.49
CA PRO A 164 5.09 10.51 -13.18
C PRO A 164 3.59 10.75 -13.04
N HIS A 165 2.88 10.60 -14.16
CA HIS A 165 1.42 10.62 -14.13
C HIS A 165 0.90 9.25 -13.63
N ARG A 166 0.33 9.22 -12.44
CA ARG A 166 -0.29 8.04 -11.86
C ARG A 166 -1.69 8.38 -11.40
N GLU A 167 -2.62 7.54 -11.78
CA GLU A 167 -4.01 7.64 -11.33
C GLU A 167 -4.28 6.62 -10.24
N SER A 168 -5.05 7.04 -9.24
CA SER A 168 -5.49 6.11 -8.21
C SER A 168 -6.61 5.23 -8.76
N PRO A 169 -6.46 3.90 -8.76
CA PRO A 169 -7.56 3.02 -9.09
C PRO A 169 -8.73 3.21 -8.14
N LEU A 170 -9.93 2.94 -8.62
CA LEU A 170 -11.12 2.95 -7.79
C LEU A 170 -11.15 1.71 -6.90
N GLN A 171 -11.52 1.90 -5.65
CA GLN A 171 -11.69 0.78 -4.72
C GLN A 171 -12.89 -0.07 -5.17
N ARG A 172 -12.70 -1.38 -5.28
CA ARG A 172 -13.80 -2.30 -5.54
C ARG A 172 -14.72 -2.38 -4.33
N VAL A 173 -16.02 -2.58 -4.60
CA VAL A 173 -16.98 -2.85 -3.54
C VAL A 173 -16.56 -4.12 -2.80
N GLU A 174 -16.46 -4.04 -1.49
CA GLU A 174 -16.04 -5.16 -0.66
C GLU A 174 -17.07 -6.29 -0.74
N GLY A 175 -16.66 -7.43 -1.27
CA GLY A 175 -17.35 -8.72 -1.17
C GLY A 175 -16.57 -9.66 -0.23
N ASN A 176 -17.15 -10.77 0.13
CA ASN A 176 -16.42 -11.81 0.84
C ASN A 176 -15.29 -12.35 -0.04
N MET A 177 -14.05 -12.32 0.47
CA MET A 177 -12.92 -12.92 -0.22
C MET A 177 -12.92 -14.43 0.05
N ASP A 178 -12.98 -15.22 -1.00
CA ASP A 178 -12.81 -16.67 -0.88
C ASP A 178 -11.34 -16.99 -0.60
N ARG A 179 -11.08 -17.54 0.59
CA ARG A 179 -9.73 -17.89 1.04
C ARG A 179 -9.12 -19.08 0.30
N PHE A 180 -9.93 -19.82 -0.44
CA PHE A 180 -9.54 -21.02 -1.20
C PHE A 180 -9.89 -20.90 -2.67
N ALA A 181 -10.11 -19.68 -3.16
CA ALA A 181 -10.45 -19.41 -4.55
C ALA A 181 -9.51 -20.14 -5.52
N ASP A 182 -10.10 -20.77 -6.52
CA ASP A 182 -9.37 -21.48 -7.56
C ASP A 182 -8.46 -20.54 -8.37
N PRO A 183 -7.36 -21.05 -8.93
CA PRO A 183 -6.52 -20.28 -9.85
C PRO A 183 -7.31 -19.78 -11.05
N THR A 184 -7.05 -18.52 -11.44
CA THR A 184 -7.65 -17.93 -12.66
C THR A 184 -6.98 -18.47 -13.94
N GLY A 185 -5.78 -19.02 -13.81
CA GLY A 185 -4.96 -19.46 -14.93
C GLY A 185 -4.30 -18.32 -15.70
N LYS A 186 -4.37 -17.09 -15.19
CA LYS A 186 -3.72 -15.91 -15.78
C LYS A 186 -2.27 -15.80 -15.30
N GLN A 187 -1.62 -14.69 -15.65
CA GLN A 187 -0.22 -14.45 -15.30
C GLN A 187 0.01 -14.48 -13.80
N VAL A 188 1.07 -15.18 -13.42
CA VAL A 188 1.47 -15.39 -12.04
C VAL A 188 2.85 -14.79 -11.82
N GLY A 189 3.04 -14.13 -10.71
CA GLY A 189 4.30 -13.53 -10.29
C GLY A 189 4.53 -13.66 -8.79
N ARG A 190 5.48 -12.88 -8.30
CA ARG A 190 5.88 -12.85 -6.90
C ARG A 190 5.90 -11.43 -6.35
N LEU A 191 5.52 -11.30 -5.11
CA LEU A 191 5.78 -10.12 -4.33
C LEU A 191 7.26 -10.10 -3.95
N MET A 192 8.05 -9.19 -4.53
CA MET A 192 9.51 -9.18 -4.39
C MET A 192 9.95 -8.46 -3.13
N MET A 193 9.42 -7.28 -2.91
CA MET A 193 9.76 -6.41 -1.78
C MET A 193 8.61 -5.44 -1.49
N ALA A 194 8.66 -4.83 -0.33
CA ALA A 194 7.78 -3.74 0.04
C ALA A 194 8.57 -2.43 0.20
N LYS A 195 7.86 -1.32 0.13
CA LYS A 195 8.42 -0.03 0.53
C LYS A 195 8.91 -0.13 1.98
N ASP A 196 10.04 0.49 2.26
CA ASP A 196 10.68 0.50 3.59
C ASP A 196 11.14 -0.88 4.11
N ASN A 197 11.37 -1.83 3.19
CA ASN A 197 11.88 -3.19 3.50
C ASN A 197 11.06 -3.94 4.56
N ARG A 198 9.76 -3.74 4.59
CA ARG A 198 8.87 -4.49 5.49
C ARG A 198 8.73 -5.93 5.02
N GLU A 199 8.78 -6.86 5.96
CA GLU A 199 8.54 -8.29 5.68
C GLU A 199 7.09 -8.70 5.89
N MET A 200 6.45 -8.19 6.94
CA MET A 200 5.02 -8.39 7.21
C MET A 200 4.23 -7.21 6.67
N LEU A 201 3.24 -7.51 5.85
CA LEU A 201 2.53 -6.53 5.05
C LEU A 201 1.04 -6.51 5.39
N THR A 202 0.48 -5.32 5.35
CA THR A 202 -0.93 -5.07 5.65
C THR A 202 -1.63 -4.30 4.53
N ALA A 203 -2.92 -4.08 4.67
CA ALA A 203 -3.65 -3.21 3.78
C ALA A 203 -3.03 -1.79 3.74
N ASN A 204 -3.02 -1.19 2.58
CA ASN A 204 -2.40 0.09 2.26
C ASN A 204 -0.86 0.09 2.16
N ASP A 205 -0.17 -1.02 2.35
CA ASP A 205 1.27 -1.08 2.08
C ASP A 205 1.53 -1.06 0.57
N VAL A 206 2.62 -0.36 0.19
CA VAL A 206 3.12 -0.32 -1.18
C VAL A 206 4.12 -1.45 -1.37
N VAL A 207 3.93 -2.22 -2.43
CA VAL A 207 4.71 -3.41 -2.73
C VAL A 207 5.14 -3.45 -4.19
N TYR A 208 6.19 -4.21 -4.49
CA TYR A 208 6.72 -4.37 -5.83
C TYR A 208 6.68 -5.83 -6.22
N ILE A 209 6.21 -6.09 -7.44
CA ILE A 209 6.06 -7.44 -7.97
C ILE A 209 6.89 -7.63 -9.24
N ASP A 210 7.19 -8.87 -9.57
CA ASP A 210 7.95 -9.25 -10.77
C ASP A 210 7.09 -9.44 -12.03
N LEU A 211 5.86 -8.92 -12.02
CA LEU A 211 5.03 -8.78 -13.22
C LEU A 211 5.12 -7.35 -13.75
N GLY A 212 5.24 -7.19 -15.04
CA GLY A 212 5.37 -5.89 -15.71
C GLY A 212 4.69 -5.85 -17.07
N GLY A 213 4.98 -4.81 -17.85
CA GLY A 213 4.40 -4.65 -19.18
C GLY A 213 4.67 -5.83 -20.13
N GLU A 214 5.79 -6.56 -19.95
CA GLU A 214 6.10 -7.79 -20.69
C GLU A 214 5.09 -8.92 -20.39
N ASP A 215 4.42 -8.88 -19.27
CA ASP A 215 3.43 -9.86 -18.83
C ASP A 215 1.98 -9.39 -19.12
N ASN A 216 1.82 -8.33 -19.91
CA ASN A 216 0.54 -7.74 -20.28
C ASN A 216 -0.30 -7.22 -19.10
N VAL A 217 0.34 -6.87 -17.97
CA VAL A 217 -0.34 -6.22 -16.85
C VAL A 217 -0.43 -4.71 -17.04
N LYS A 218 -1.46 -4.09 -16.49
CA LYS A 218 -1.73 -2.67 -16.60
C LYS A 218 -2.02 -2.05 -15.23
N ALA A 219 -1.79 -0.75 -15.09
CA ALA A 219 -2.25 -0.01 -13.92
C ALA A 219 -3.78 -0.15 -13.80
N GLY A 220 -4.23 -0.39 -12.56
CA GLY A 220 -5.64 -0.69 -12.27
C GLY A 220 -6.00 -2.18 -12.24
N ASP A 221 -5.12 -3.07 -12.71
CA ASP A 221 -5.34 -4.50 -12.58
C ASP A 221 -5.30 -4.93 -11.11
N TYR A 222 -6.24 -5.78 -10.74
CA TYR A 222 -6.30 -6.40 -9.42
C TYR A 222 -5.65 -7.77 -9.43
N LEU A 223 -4.91 -8.08 -8.37
CA LEU A 223 -4.24 -9.36 -8.20
C LEU A 223 -4.60 -9.99 -6.88
N THR A 224 -4.73 -11.31 -6.90
CA THR A 224 -4.88 -12.15 -5.71
C THR A 224 -3.51 -12.49 -5.15
N ILE A 225 -3.29 -12.27 -3.86
CA ILE A 225 -2.09 -12.69 -3.13
C ILE A 225 -2.37 -14.04 -2.51
N TYR A 226 -1.52 -15.04 -2.76
CA TYR A 226 -1.76 -16.39 -2.28
C TYR A 226 -0.49 -17.18 -1.96
N ARG A 227 -0.67 -18.26 -1.20
CA ARG A 227 0.35 -19.29 -0.95
C ARG A 227 -0.15 -20.65 -1.37
N PRO A 228 0.61 -21.42 -2.12
CA PRO A 228 0.34 -22.84 -2.28
C PRO A 228 0.42 -23.54 -0.93
N LEU A 229 -0.62 -24.28 -0.55
CA LEU A 229 -0.58 -25.02 0.68
C LEU A 229 0.50 -26.10 0.61
N GLY A 230 1.31 -26.16 1.63
CA GLY A 230 2.38 -27.13 1.77
C GLY A 230 3.75 -26.71 1.28
N THR A 231 3.87 -25.56 0.66
CA THR A 231 5.17 -24.92 0.50
C THR A 231 5.50 -24.22 1.81
N GLY A 232 6.71 -24.44 2.31
CA GLY A 232 7.14 -23.93 3.58
C GLY A 232 7.11 -22.40 3.63
N ASN A 233 7.34 -21.90 4.81
CA ASN A 233 7.43 -20.47 5.11
C ASN A 233 8.55 -19.84 4.30
N ILE A 234 8.26 -18.72 3.69
CA ILE A 234 9.20 -17.93 2.88
C ILE A 234 10.26 -17.30 3.77
N THR A 235 9.92 -16.98 4.99
CA THR A 235 10.85 -16.56 6.03
C THR A 235 11.60 -17.75 6.57
N ARG A 236 12.56 -18.32 5.93
CA ARG A 236 13.55 -19.32 6.40
C ARG A 236 13.32 -19.94 7.79
N ILE A 237 12.08 -19.94 8.28
CA ILE A 237 11.72 -20.72 9.46
C ILE A 237 11.86 -22.16 9.02
N ASP A 238 12.79 -22.85 9.66
CA ASP A 238 13.03 -24.24 9.44
C ASP A 238 11.71 -24.99 9.36
N ASN A 239 11.58 -25.83 8.35
CA ASN A 239 10.36 -26.61 8.22
C ASN A 239 10.23 -27.50 9.47
N GLU A 240 9.04 -27.96 9.73
CA GLU A 240 8.70 -28.74 10.90
C GLU A 240 9.64 -29.92 11.19
N GLU A 241 10.37 -30.42 10.21
CA GLU A 241 11.30 -31.53 10.39
C GLU A 241 12.68 -31.10 10.84
N GLN A 242 13.08 -29.87 10.53
CA GLN A 242 14.31 -29.29 11.08
C GLN A 242 14.14 -28.95 12.56
N ALA A 243 12.93 -28.60 12.99
CA ALA A 243 12.63 -28.42 14.41
C ALA A 243 12.83 -29.71 15.24
N ARG A 244 12.94 -30.86 14.62
CA ARG A 244 13.29 -32.15 15.26
C ARG A 244 14.77 -32.38 15.36
N ASN A 245 15.58 -31.60 14.69
CA ASN A 245 17.02 -31.75 14.80
C ASN A 245 17.42 -31.45 16.25
N ARG A 246 18.29 -32.28 16.79
CA ARG A 246 18.79 -32.14 18.18
C ARG A 246 19.45 -30.80 18.46
N THR A 247 19.81 -30.08 17.42
CA THR A 247 20.48 -28.76 17.51
C THR A 247 19.52 -27.59 17.38
N SER A 248 18.26 -27.81 16.96
CA SER A 248 17.25 -26.77 16.82
C SER A 248 15.97 -27.19 17.57
N GLY A 249 15.40 -26.31 18.34
CA GLY A 249 14.21 -26.55 19.14
C GLY A 249 14.49 -26.72 20.63
N PHE A 250 13.42 -26.85 21.39
CA PHE A 250 13.50 -27.03 22.86
C PHE A 250 14.00 -28.42 23.21
N GLN A 251 15.11 -28.50 23.91
CA GLN A 251 15.66 -29.74 24.45
C GLN A 251 15.76 -29.66 25.98
N SER A 252 15.39 -30.76 26.64
CA SER A 252 15.63 -30.93 28.05
C SER A 252 16.26 -32.30 28.30
N ASP A 253 16.84 -32.51 29.45
CA ASP A 253 17.43 -33.81 29.84
C ASP A 253 16.42 -34.97 29.81
N ARG A 254 15.15 -34.66 29.90
CA ARG A 254 14.04 -35.63 29.81
C ARG A 254 13.42 -35.74 28.43
N PHE A 255 13.53 -34.69 27.60
CA PHE A 255 12.90 -34.64 26.32
C PHE A 255 13.97 -34.46 25.24
N LYS A 256 14.41 -35.54 24.67
CA LYS A 256 15.36 -35.60 23.55
C LYS A 256 14.61 -35.88 22.26
N GLY A 257 13.79 -34.99 21.86
CA GLY A 257 12.98 -35.23 20.68
C GLY A 257 12.82 -34.03 19.79
N GLY A 258 13.35 -32.91 20.21
CA GLY A 258 13.24 -31.65 19.46
C GLY A 258 11.80 -31.31 19.12
N GLY A 259 11.52 -30.06 18.95
CA GLY A 259 10.29 -29.56 18.43
C GLY A 259 9.05 -29.71 19.34
N LEU A 260 8.27 -28.66 19.36
CA LEU A 260 6.96 -28.63 19.95
C LEU A 260 6.08 -29.74 19.32
N SER A 261 5.78 -30.63 20.08
CA SER A 261 4.95 -31.81 20.19
C SER A 261 4.00 -32.29 19.10
N ASN A 262 3.51 -31.50 18.19
CA ASN A 262 2.69 -32.02 17.08
C ASN A 262 3.52 -32.74 16.01
N GLN A 263 4.80 -32.85 16.24
CA GLN A 263 5.82 -33.49 15.42
C GLN A 263 6.34 -34.80 16.01
N ALA A 264 5.76 -35.26 17.08
CA ALA A 264 6.09 -36.54 17.63
C ALA A 264 6.01 -37.66 16.57
N GLN A 265 6.96 -38.59 16.58
CA GLN A 265 6.85 -39.76 15.71
C GLN A 265 5.51 -40.42 15.94
N ARG A 266 4.74 -40.56 14.89
CA ARG A 266 3.50 -41.29 14.95
C ARG A 266 3.82 -42.76 15.15
N ALA A 267 2.91 -43.45 15.83
CA ALA A 267 3.06 -44.86 16.17
C ALA A 267 3.50 -45.68 14.96
N LYS A 268 4.34 -46.65 15.25
CA LYS A 268 4.95 -47.51 14.25
C LYS A 268 3.95 -48.50 13.63
N ASP A 269 2.81 -48.73 14.27
CA ASP A 269 1.93 -49.88 14.04
C ASP A 269 0.76 -49.53 13.13
N ARG A 270 1.08 -48.94 11.98
CA ARG A 270 0.06 -48.61 11.01
C ARG A 270 -0.50 -49.80 10.26
N ASN A 271 0.21 -50.94 10.31
CA ASN A 271 -0.20 -52.14 9.59
C ASN A 271 -1.46 -52.77 10.16
N GLU A 272 -1.85 -52.42 11.39
CA GLU A 272 -3.08 -52.91 12.01
C GLU A 272 -4.34 -52.23 11.43
N PHE A 273 -4.20 -51.10 10.75
CA PHE A 273 -5.36 -50.35 10.25
C PHE A 273 -5.57 -50.42 8.73
N PHE A 274 -4.61 -50.95 8.00
CA PHE A 274 -4.70 -51.08 6.54
C PHE A 274 -4.13 -52.41 6.10
N GLU A 275 -5.00 -53.33 5.75
CA GLU A 275 -4.63 -54.50 4.94
C GLU A 275 -4.23 -54.05 3.57
N ALA A 276 -2.92 -53.93 3.33
CA ALA A 276 -2.38 -53.81 1.98
C ALA A 276 -1.94 -55.22 1.54
N GLU A 277 -2.48 -55.65 0.44
CA GLU A 277 -2.16 -56.96 -0.17
C GLU A 277 -0.67 -57.30 -0.07
N GLY A 278 -0.33 -58.24 0.79
CA GLY A 278 0.76 -59.17 0.62
C GLY A 278 2.18 -58.73 0.91
N ARG A 279 2.50 -57.51 1.31
CA ARG A 279 3.81 -57.08 1.82
C ARG A 279 3.75 -56.00 2.86
N TYR A 280 3.97 -56.37 4.11
CA TYR A 280 4.16 -55.44 5.23
C TYR A 280 5.41 -54.58 5.00
N ARG A 281 5.25 -53.42 4.40
CA ARG A 281 6.30 -52.39 4.37
C ARG A 281 6.10 -51.48 5.58
N TYR A 282 6.83 -51.75 6.61
CA TYR A 282 6.97 -50.96 7.79
C TYR A 282 7.61 -49.60 7.44
N ARG A 283 6.83 -48.58 7.26
CA ARG A 283 7.33 -47.21 7.10
C ARG A 283 6.74 -46.34 8.21
N PRO A 284 7.58 -45.77 9.10
CA PRO A 284 7.10 -44.78 10.03
C PRO A 284 6.47 -43.64 9.27
N MET A 285 5.23 -43.26 9.62
CA MET A 285 4.60 -42.08 9.06
C MET A 285 5.23 -40.81 9.63
N THR A 286 6.15 -40.24 8.93
CA THR A 286 6.70 -38.95 9.25
C THR A 286 5.94 -37.86 8.49
N THR A 287 5.96 -36.62 8.99
CA THR A 287 5.42 -35.46 8.29
C THR A 287 5.98 -35.35 6.87
N ARG A 288 7.25 -35.69 6.69
CA ARG A 288 7.90 -35.70 5.37
C ARG A 288 7.24 -36.66 4.38
N HIS A 289 6.93 -37.89 4.82
CA HIS A 289 6.27 -38.87 3.96
C HIS A 289 4.86 -38.42 3.57
N VAL A 290 4.11 -37.90 4.55
CA VAL A 290 2.76 -37.37 4.29
C VAL A 290 2.81 -36.21 3.30
N LYS A 291 3.76 -35.28 3.47
CA LYS A 291 3.92 -34.14 2.55
C LYS A 291 4.29 -34.59 1.13
N ARG A 292 5.14 -35.59 1.00
CA ARG A 292 5.54 -36.12 -0.32
C ARG A 292 4.40 -36.82 -1.05
N ASP A 293 3.61 -37.59 -0.32
CA ASP A 293 2.61 -38.49 -0.89
C ASP A 293 1.18 -37.87 -0.90
N ARG A 294 1.05 -36.59 -0.52
CA ARG A 294 -0.25 -35.90 -0.51
C ARG A 294 -0.68 -35.49 -1.93
N PRO A 295 -1.99 -35.42 -2.17
CA PRO A 295 -2.52 -34.88 -3.43
C PRO A 295 -2.20 -33.38 -3.58
N SER A 296 -2.46 -32.83 -4.76
CA SER A 296 -2.44 -31.37 -4.96
C SER A 296 -3.38 -30.72 -3.96
N MET A 297 -2.87 -29.74 -3.24
CA MET A 297 -3.61 -29.05 -2.20
C MET A 297 -4.10 -27.71 -2.72
N PRO A 298 -5.28 -27.24 -2.28
CA PRO A 298 -5.75 -25.91 -2.65
C PRO A 298 -4.80 -24.83 -2.16
N ARG A 299 -4.75 -23.71 -2.88
CA ARG A 299 -4.00 -22.53 -2.47
C ARG A 299 -4.72 -21.81 -1.33
N LYS A 300 -3.97 -21.06 -0.52
CA LYS A 300 -4.50 -20.18 0.51
C LYS A 300 -4.39 -18.74 0.03
N VAL A 301 -5.51 -18.10 -0.25
CA VAL A 301 -5.56 -16.66 -0.51
C VAL A 301 -5.29 -15.91 0.79
N VAL A 302 -4.38 -14.95 0.77
CA VAL A 302 -3.98 -14.15 1.94
C VAL A 302 -4.33 -12.69 1.78
N GLY A 303 -4.56 -12.20 0.55
CA GLY A 303 -4.90 -10.80 0.31
C GLY A 303 -5.18 -10.49 -1.14
N GLU A 304 -5.38 -9.21 -1.41
CA GLU A 304 -5.61 -8.62 -2.72
C GLU A 304 -4.82 -7.33 -2.83
N MET A 305 -4.33 -7.03 -4.02
CA MET A 305 -3.64 -5.79 -4.35
C MET A 305 -4.10 -5.23 -5.68
N VAL A 306 -3.82 -3.97 -5.94
CA VAL A 306 -4.07 -3.30 -7.22
C VAL A 306 -2.81 -2.62 -7.71
N LEU A 307 -2.55 -2.69 -9.02
CA LEU A 307 -1.40 -2.05 -9.65
C LEU A 307 -1.62 -0.55 -9.79
N ILE A 308 -0.62 0.25 -9.41
CA ILE A 308 -0.64 1.71 -9.53
C ILE A 308 0.39 2.24 -10.52
N ASP A 309 1.45 1.48 -10.78
CA ASP A 309 2.49 1.81 -11.76
C ASP A 309 3.05 0.53 -12.37
N VAL A 310 3.30 0.56 -13.68
CA VAL A 310 3.79 -0.62 -14.40
C VAL A 310 5.05 -0.25 -15.18
N GLN A 311 6.15 -0.91 -14.84
CA GLN A 311 7.41 -0.85 -15.54
C GLN A 311 7.52 -2.05 -16.50
N LYS A 312 8.59 -2.13 -17.28
CA LYS A 312 8.74 -3.18 -18.28
C LYS A 312 8.65 -4.61 -17.71
N ARG A 313 9.33 -4.89 -16.59
CA ARG A 313 9.40 -6.22 -15.97
C ARG A 313 8.82 -6.31 -14.57
N THR A 314 8.41 -5.21 -14.01
CA THR A 314 7.97 -5.09 -12.63
C THR A 314 6.77 -4.16 -12.55
N ALA A 315 6.02 -4.24 -11.48
CA ALA A 315 5.00 -3.24 -11.19
C ALA A 315 4.99 -2.87 -9.70
N THR A 316 4.49 -1.68 -9.43
CA THR A 316 4.21 -1.19 -8.09
C THR A 316 2.73 -1.34 -7.81
N ALA A 317 2.40 -1.91 -6.67
CA ALA A 317 1.02 -2.19 -6.25
C ALA A 317 0.74 -1.67 -4.85
N ILE A 318 -0.53 -1.53 -4.54
CA ILE A 318 -1.01 -1.27 -3.18
C ILE A 318 -1.86 -2.45 -2.73
N ILE A 319 -1.58 -2.98 -1.55
CA ILE A 319 -2.40 -4.03 -0.94
C ILE A 319 -3.73 -3.39 -0.53
N THR A 320 -4.84 -3.86 -1.10
CA THR A 320 -6.18 -3.33 -0.83
C THR A 320 -6.85 -4.04 0.32
N ARG A 321 -6.65 -5.36 0.42
CA ARG A 321 -7.24 -6.20 1.49
C ARG A 321 -6.30 -7.30 1.92
N VAL A 322 -6.41 -7.67 3.20
CA VAL A 322 -5.70 -8.82 3.77
C VAL A 322 -6.68 -9.70 4.56
N VAL A 323 -6.57 -11.01 4.39
CA VAL A 323 -7.33 -12.01 5.14
C VAL A 323 -6.41 -12.98 5.88
N GLY A 324 -5.13 -12.76 5.77
CA GLY A 324 -4.06 -13.49 6.43
C GLY A 324 -2.76 -12.69 6.36
N GLU A 325 -1.71 -13.22 6.96
CA GLU A 325 -0.38 -12.59 6.89
C GLU A 325 0.14 -12.60 5.46
N VAL A 326 0.49 -11.43 4.93
CA VAL A 326 1.15 -11.25 3.64
C VAL A 326 2.64 -11.02 3.87
N HIS A 327 3.47 -11.72 3.11
CA HIS A 327 4.93 -11.61 3.20
C HIS A 327 5.57 -11.40 1.83
N THR A 328 6.78 -10.88 1.84
CA THR A 328 7.62 -10.87 0.65
C THR A 328 7.85 -12.30 0.17
N GLY A 329 7.76 -12.51 -1.16
CA GLY A 329 7.84 -13.82 -1.79
C GLY A 329 6.50 -14.56 -1.93
N ASP A 330 5.38 -14.04 -1.39
CA ASP A 330 4.06 -14.57 -1.67
C ASP A 330 3.77 -14.52 -3.17
N TRP A 331 2.97 -15.46 -3.65
CA TRP A 331 2.54 -15.50 -5.03
C TRP A 331 1.45 -14.47 -5.31
N VAL A 332 1.46 -13.95 -6.52
CA VAL A 332 0.42 -13.04 -7.00
C VAL A 332 -0.10 -13.53 -8.35
N GLU A 333 -1.39 -13.39 -8.59
CA GLU A 333 -2.06 -13.79 -9.82
C GLU A 333 -3.08 -12.73 -10.23
N ILE A 334 -3.15 -12.41 -11.52
CA ILE A 334 -4.14 -11.49 -12.08
C ILE A 334 -5.55 -12.06 -11.92
N GLN A 335 -6.49 -11.21 -11.49
CA GLN A 335 -7.91 -11.60 -11.34
C GLN A 335 -8.68 -11.60 -12.65
#